data_3146b452fc193a26f0e9ad3f1fa7178b
#
_entry.id   3146b452fc193a26f0e9ad3f1fa7178b
#
_cell.length_a   1.000
_cell.length_b   1.000
_cell.length_c   1.000
_cell.angle_alpha   90.00
_cell.angle_beta   90.00
_cell.angle_gamma   90.00
#
_symmetry.space_group_name_H-M   'P 1'
#
loop_
_entity.id
_entity.type
_entity.pdbx_description
1 polymer ?
#
loop_
_entity_poly.entity_id
_entity_poly.type
_entity_poly.pdbx_seq_one_letter_code
_entity_poly.pdbx_strand_id
1 'polypeptide(L)'
;AMGAAACLVRVFTPYSLMTCVVGGAVTTFANIPLMCLFGPMVNNCVEYNDYKFGKRIVGMTNSANSFGMKIGSGIGASLIGWLLAAAGYNAALAAQPASVDTAIFAFGIYIPLALFVIMFILLMKNDLEKRYPEIMAELQKREAAK
;
A
#
# COMPACT_ATOMS: atom_id res chain seq x y z
N ALA A 1 9.10 -6.65 -2.98
CA ALA A 1 10.56 -6.72 -3.02
C ALA A 1 11.18 -5.56 -3.83
N MET A 2 10.77 -5.31 -5.07
CA MET A 2 11.32 -4.20 -5.89
C MET A 2 11.14 -2.82 -5.27
N GLY A 3 9.95 -2.53 -4.71
CA GLY A 3 9.70 -1.24 -4.06
C GLY A 3 10.56 -1.02 -2.81
N ALA A 4 10.75 -2.06 -2.00
CA ALA A 4 11.65 -1.99 -0.84
C ALA A 4 13.11 -1.81 -1.27
N ALA A 5 13.57 -2.48 -2.32
CA ALA A 5 14.91 -2.30 -2.87
C ALA A 5 15.14 -0.86 -3.39
N ALA A 6 14.15 -0.28 -4.10
CA ALA A 6 14.21 1.10 -4.55
C ALA A 6 14.28 2.11 -3.38
N CYS A 7 13.53 1.87 -2.30
CA CYS A 7 13.61 2.68 -1.09
C CYS A 7 14.97 2.55 -0.41
N LEU A 8 15.55 1.34 -0.35
CA LEU A 8 16.88 1.14 0.23
C LEU A 8 17.96 1.89 -0.55
N VAL A 9 17.93 1.86 -1.89
CA VAL A 9 18.89 2.64 -2.72
C VAL A 9 18.78 4.13 -2.41
N ARG A 10 17.56 4.66 -2.21
CA ARG A 10 17.36 6.07 -1.84
C ARG A 10 17.89 6.42 -0.44
N VAL A 11 17.90 5.48 0.49
CA VAL A 11 18.50 5.68 1.83
C VAL A 11 20.01 5.91 1.73
N PHE A 12 20.70 5.23 0.83
CA PHE A 12 22.15 5.36 0.65
C PHE A 12 22.60 6.60 -0.13
N THR A 13 21.69 7.21 -0.92
CA THR A 13 22.02 8.40 -1.74
C THR A 13 20.97 9.50 -1.61
N PRO A 14 20.77 10.07 -0.40
CA PRO A 14 19.62 10.96 -0.14
C PRO A 14 19.73 12.34 -0.80
N TYR A 15 20.94 12.84 -1.10
CA TYR A 15 21.17 14.22 -1.53
C TYR A 15 21.33 14.41 -3.04
N SER A 16 21.18 13.38 -3.85
CA SER A 16 21.26 13.50 -5.32
C SER A 16 19.87 13.68 -5.92
N LEU A 17 19.66 14.79 -6.61
CA LEU A 17 18.40 15.07 -7.33
C LEU A 17 18.08 13.98 -8.36
N MET A 18 19.11 13.47 -9.04
CA MET A 18 19.00 12.34 -9.99
C MET A 18 18.46 11.08 -9.29
N THR A 19 18.97 10.77 -8.12
CA THR A 19 18.53 9.59 -7.35
C THR A 19 17.11 9.76 -6.84
N CYS A 20 16.69 10.97 -6.47
CA CYS A 20 15.31 11.25 -6.08
C CYS A 20 14.33 11.02 -7.25
N VAL A 21 14.68 11.51 -8.44
CA VAL A 21 13.83 11.38 -9.64
C VAL A 21 13.77 9.92 -10.09
N VAL A 22 14.93 9.29 -10.29
CA VAL A 22 15.00 7.89 -10.75
C VAL A 22 14.41 6.94 -9.71
N GLY A 23 14.74 7.11 -8.43
CA GLY A 23 14.18 6.31 -7.35
C GLY A 23 12.66 6.51 -7.20
N GLY A 24 12.15 7.71 -7.42
CA GLY A 24 10.71 8.00 -7.49
C GLY A 24 10.03 7.24 -8.62
N ALA A 25 10.60 7.29 -9.82
CA ALA A 25 10.10 6.56 -10.98
C ALA A 25 10.07 5.05 -10.73
N VAL A 26 11.17 4.47 -10.24
CA VAL A 26 11.24 3.03 -9.91
C VAL A 26 10.21 2.65 -8.85
N THR A 27 10.01 3.46 -7.83
CA THR A 27 9.00 3.22 -6.79
C THR A 27 7.59 3.24 -7.36
N THR A 28 7.30 4.17 -8.27
CA THR A 28 6.01 4.25 -8.98
C THR A 28 5.78 3.00 -9.84
N PHE A 29 6.76 2.59 -10.63
CA PHE A 29 6.68 1.36 -11.41
C PHE A 29 6.48 0.11 -10.53
N ALA A 30 7.13 0.04 -9.36
CA ALA A 30 6.96 -1.05 -8.41
C ALA A 30 5.55 -1.11 -7.79
N ASN A 31 4.81 0.00 -7.76
CA ASN A 31 3.43 0.05 -7.27
C ASN A 31 2.40 -0.44 -8.29
N ILE A 32 2.70 -0.41 -9.61
CA ILE A 32 1.75 -0.81 -10.66
C ILE A 32 1.27 -2.27 -10.47
N PRO A 33 2.15 -3.28 -10.33
CA PRO A 33 1.72 -4.66 -10.12
C PRO A 33 0.86 -4.82 -8.87
N LEU A 34 1.15 -4.06 -7.82
CA LEU A 34 0.39 -4.09 -6.58
C LEU A 34 -1.03 -3.56 -6.78
N MET A 35 -1.19 -2.46 -7.51
CA MET A 35 -2.49 -1.91 -7.88
C MET A 35 -3.31 -2.88 -8.73
N CYS A 36 -2.67 -3.57 -9.68
CA CYS A 36 -3.32 -4.58 -10.53
C CYS A 36 -3.78 -5.81 -9.73
N LEU A 37 -3.02 -6.24 -8.73
CA LEU A 37 -3.35 -7.41 -7.91
C LEU A 37 -4.40 -7.11 -6.84
N PHE A 38 -4.58 -5.85 -6.48
CA PHE A 38 -5.47 -5.45 -5.40
C PHE A 38 -6.94 -5.81 -5.68
N GLY A 39 -7.43 -5.56 -6.89
CA GLY A 39 -8.79 -5.91 -7.30
C GLY A 39 -9.10 -7.41 -7.19
N PRO A 40 -8.30 -8.29 -7.80
CA PRO A 40 -8.40 -9.74 -7.62
C PRO A 40 -8.36 -10.18 -6.16
N MET A 41 -7.48 -9.62 -5.32
CA MET A 41 -7.42 -9.96 -3.90
C MET A 41 -8.70 -9.61 -3.14
N VAL A 42 -9.33 -8.47 -3.45
CA VAL A 42 -10.63 -8.09 -2.88
C VAL A 42 -11.72 -9.09 -3.32
N ASN A 43 -11.73 -9.50 -4.59
CA ASN A 43 -12.66 -10.51 -5.08
C ASN A 43 -12.45 -11.87 -4.41
N ASN A 44 -11.21 -12.30 -4.22
CA ASN A 44 -10.90 -13.55 -3.50
C ASN A 44 -11.47 -13.53 -2.07
N CYS A 45 -11.48 -12.36 -1.41
CA CYS A 45 -12.12 -12.22 -0.10
C CYS A 45 -13.65 -12.39 -0.17
N VAL A 46 -14.30 -11.90 -1.24
CA VAL A 46 -15.75 -12.09 -1.47
C VAL A 46 -16.06 -13.57 -1.64
N GLU A 47 -15.29 -14.28 -2.48
CA GLU A 47 -15.48 -15.70 -2.75
C GLU A 47 -15.20 -16.56 -1.51
N TYR A 48 -14.16 -16.23 -0.73
CA TYR A 48 -13.91 -16.87 0.55
C TYR A 48 -15.08 -16.71 1.53
N ASN A 49 -15.68 -15.53 1.55
CA ASN A 49 -16.85 -15.27 2.40
C ASN A 49 -18.07 -16.08 1.95
N ASP A 50 -18.30 -16.21 0.64
CA ASP A 50 -19.35 -17.06 0.10
C ASP A 50 -19.11 -18.54 0.41
N TYR A 51 -17.89 -19.02 0.26
CA TYR A 51 -17.49 -20.36 0.64
C TYR A 51 -17.77 -20.67 2.14
N LYS A 52 -17.39 -19.75 3.03
CA LYS A 52 -17.45 -19.97 4.46
C LYS A 52 -18.82 -19.75 5.07
N PHE A 53 -19.55 -18.74 4.58
CA PHE A 53 -20.81 -18.28 5.16
C PHE A 53 -22.02 -18.43 4.23
N GLY A 54 -21.82 -18.85 2.99
CA GLY A 54 -22.90 -18.97 2.00
C GLY A 54 -23.51 -17.63 1.59
N LYS A 55 -22.81 -16.53 1.79
CA LYS A 55 -23.27 -15.16 1.51
C LYS A 55 -22.26 -14.39 0.68
N ARG A 56 -22.62 -14.09 -0.57
CA ARG A 56 -21.80 -13.28 -1.47
C ARG A 56 -22.04 -11.79 -1.25
N ILE A 57 -21.30 -11.19 -0.31
CA ILE A 57 -21.46 -9.78 0.10
C ILE A 57 -20.52 -8.83 -0.66
N VAL A 58 -20.61 -8.78 -1.97
CA VAL A 58 -19.79 -7.96 -2.85
C VAL A 58 -19.83 -6.47 -2.47
N GLY A 59 -21.03 -5.95 -2.23
CA GLY A 59 -21.25 -4.54 -1.91
C GLY A 59 -20.57 -4.13 -0.61
N MET A 60 -20.68 -4.93 0.44
CA MET A 60 -20.08 -4.64 1.74
C MET A 60 -18.55 -4.69 1.67
N THR A 61 -17.99 -5.66 0.95
CA THR A 61 -16.53 -5.77 0.78
C THR A 61 -15.96 -4.57 0.01
N ASN A 62 -16.61 -4.16 -1.08
CA ASN A 62 -16.19 -2.99 -1.85
C ASN A 62 -16.38 -1.67 -1.08
N SER A 63 -17.43 -1.56 -0.27
CA SER A 63 -17.65 -0.39 0.59
C SER A 63 -16.57 -0.30 1.67
N ALA A 64 -16.21 -1.39 2.32
CA ALA A 64 -15.12 -1.43 3.30
C ALA A 64 -13.78 -1.05 2.67
N ASN A 65 -13.51 -1.56 1.45
CA ASN A 65 -12.33 -1.19 0.69
C ASN A 65 -12.30 0.32 0.37
N SER A 66 -13.38 0.88 -0.18
CA SER A 66 -13.48 2.29 -0.52
C SER A 66 -13.36 3.20 0.71
N PHE A 67 -13.94 2.77 1.84
CA PHE A 67 -13.83 3.45 3.12
C PHE A 67 -12.38 3.47 3.61
N GLY A 68 -11.71 2.31 3.59
CA GLY A 68 -10.30 2.20 3.97
C GLY A 68 -9.38 3.08 3.12
N MET A 69 -9.60 3.14 1.80
CA MET A 69 -8.83 4.00 0.90
C MET A 69 -9.02 5.49 1.21
N LYS A 70 -10.26 5.94 1.46
CA LYS A 70 -10.56 7.34 1.79
C LYS A 70 -9.97 7.74 3.14
N ILE A 71 -10.12 6.91 4.16
CA ILE A 71 -9.50 7.16 5.47
C ILE A 71 -7.98 7.17 5.35
N GLY A 72 -7.40 6.19 4.66
CA GLY A 72 -5.96 6.11 4.48
C GLY A 72 -5.38 7.33 3.76
N SER A 73 -6.04 7.83 2.71
CA SER A 73 -5.62 9.03 2.01
C SER A 73 -5.76 10.31 2.87
N GLY A 74 -6.83 10.41 3.65
CA GLY A 74 -7.04 11.53 4.59
C GLY A 74 -5.99 11.57 5.69
N ILE A 75 -5.72 10.44 6.34
CA ILE A 75 -4.68 10.33 7.36
C ILE A 75 -3.30 10.63 6.74
N GLY A 76 -3.00 10.07 5.56
CA GLY A 76 -1.75 10.31 4.87
C GLY A 76 -1.49 11.78 4.57
N ALA A 77 -2.50 12.49 4.06
CA ALA A 77 -2.41 13.93 3.80
C ALA A 77 -2.22 14.75 5.08
N SER A 78 -2.92 14.39 6.15
CA SER A 78 -2.81 15.08 7.46
C SER A 78 -1.42 14.86 8.08
N LEU A 79 -0.86 13.67 7.97
CA LEU A 79 0.48 13.34 8.48
C LEU A 79 1.58 14.19 7.82
N ILE A 80 1.46 14.46 6.51
CA ILE A 80 2.42 15.35 5.81
C ILE A 80 2.38 16.74 6.44
N GLY A 81 1.20 17.30 6.62
CA GLY A 81 1.04 18.63 7.22
C GLY A 81 1.59 18.72 8.64
N TRP A 82 1.31 17.72 9.47
CA TRP A 82 1.79 17.68 10.85
C TRP A 82 3.31 17.50 10.94
N LEU A 83 3.90 16.65 10.11
CA LEU A 83 5.35 16.45 10.07
C LEU A 83 6.08 17.71 9.63
N LEU A 84 5.59 18.39 8.59
CA LEU A 84 6.18 19.64 8.11
C LEU A 84 6.04 20.75 9.14
N ALA A 85 4.88 20.89 9.79
CA ALA A 85 4.67 21.86 10.85
C ALA A 85 5.57 21.61 12.06
N ALA A 86 5.71 20.35 12.50
CA ALA A 86 6.59 19.96 13.59
C ALA A 86 8.08 20.16 13.25
N ALA A 87 8.46 20.03 11.97
CA ALA A 87 9.81 20.31 11.51
C ALA A 87 10.15 21.80 11.37
N GLY A 88 9.15 22.69 11.54
CA GLY A 88 9.33 24.13 11.43
C GLY A 88 9.31 24.65 9.99
N TYR A 89 8.58 23.97 9.09
CA TYR A 89 8.42 24.42 7.70
C TYR A 89 7.78 25.81 7.64
N ASN A 90 8.41 26.72 6.91
CA ASN A 90 7.88 28.06 6.68
C ASN A 90 8.00 28.42 5.20
N ALA A 91 6.87 28.54 4.51
CA ALA A 91 6.82 28.82 3.08
C ALA A 91 7.42 30.20 2.69
N ALA A 92 7.58 31.12 3.63
CA ALA A 92 8.18 32.44 3.40
C ALA A 92 9.72 32.44 3.38
N LEU A 93 10.35 31.35 3.80
CA LEU A 93 11.81 31.24 3.84
C LEU A 93 12.36 30.68 2.53
N ALA A 94 13.33 31.37 1.95
CA ALA A 94 14.03 30.91 0.75
C ALA A 94 14.89 29.65 0.99
N ALA A 95 15.38 29.46 2.23
CA ALA A 95 16.10 28.27 2.66
C ALA A 95 15.40 27.67 3.88
N GLN A 96 15.04 26.39 3.79
CA GLN A 96 14.37 25.68 4.88
C GLN A 96 15.39 25.16 5.90
N PRO A 97 15.00 25.02 7.18
CA PRO A 97 15.85 24.38 8.19
C PRO A 97 16.16 22.92 7.81
N ALA A 98 17.32 22.42 8.20
CA ALA A 98 17.71 21.02 7.96
C ALA A 98 16.77 19.98 8.60
N SER A 99 16.00 20.39 9.62
CA SER A 99 14.93 19.57 10.22
C SER A 99 13.78 19.27 9.22
N VAL A 100 13.48 20.22 8.32
CA VAL A 100 12.44 20.05 7.28
C VAL A 100 12.91 19.04 6.24
N ASP A 101 14.17 19.11 5.80
CA ASP A 101 14.73 18.13 4.86
C ASP A 101 14.68 16.73 5.48
N THR A 102 15.05 16.59 6.74
CA THR A 102 14.95 15.29 7.45
C THR A 102 13.52 14.79 7.54
N ALA A 103 12.54 15.66 7.77
CA ALA A 103 11.12 15.29 7.82
C ALA A 103 10.60 14.84 6.43
N ILE A 104 11.01 15.53 5.36
CA ILE A 104 10.67 15.14 3.98
C ILE A 104 11.26 13.78 3.64
N PHE A 105 12.53 13.53 4.00
CA PHE A 105 13.16 12.23 3.81
C PHE A 105 12.49 11.13 4.62
N ALA A 106 12.14 11.42 5.89
CA ALA A 106 11.45 10.48 6.75
C ALA A 106 10.10 10.07 6.14
N PHE A 107 9.32 11.03 5.68
CA PHE A 107 8.03 10.76 5.05
C PHE A 107 8.17 10.08 3.68
N GLY A 108 9.10 10.52 2.85
CA GLY A 108 9.25 10.04 1.47
C GLY A 108 10.00 8.69 1.34
N ILE A 109 10.76 8.28 2.36
CA ILE A 109 11.62 7.10 2.30
C ILE A 109 11.31 6.12 3.44
N TYR A 110 11.40 6.56 4.71
CA TYR A 110 11.31 5.64 5.85
C TYR A 110 9.89 5.11 6.07
N ILE A 111 8.87 5.96 5.97
CA ILE A 111 7.47 5.53 6.13
C ILE A 111 7.05 4.56 5.02
N PRO A 112 7.26 4.84 3.72
CA PRO A 112 6.98 3.88 2.67
C PRO A 112 7.77 2.57 2.81
N LEU A 113 9.04 2.63 3.21
CA LEU A 113 9.85 1.43 3.45
C LEU A 113 9.25 0.56 4.55
N ALA A 114 8.89 1.15 5.69
CA ALA A 114 8.25 0.43 6.80
C ALA A 114 6.91 -0.20 6.36
N LEU A 115 6.08 0.54 5.63
CA LEU A 115 4.82 0.03 5.11
C LEU A 115 5.01 -1.11 4.10
N PHE A 116 6.01 -1.04 3.22
CA PHE A 116 6.34 -2.13 2.30
C PHE A 116 6.79 -3.39 3.04
N VAL A 117 7.57 -3.25 4.11
CA VAL A 117 8.00 -4.38 4.94
C VAL A 117 6.80 -5.02 5.64
N ILE A 118 5.95 -4.21 6.29
CA ILE A 118 4.73 -4.69 6.95
C ILE A 118 3.83 -5.43 5.95
N MET A 119 3.61 -4.82 4.78
CA MET A 119 2.78 -5.40 3.74
C MET A 119 3.37 -6.71 3.19
N PHE A 120 4.69 -6.78 3.03
CA PHE A 120 5.37 -8.00 2.63
C PHE A 120 5.17 -9.12 3.65
N ILE A 121 5.32 -8.83 4.95
CA ILE A 121 5.08 -9.79 6.03
C ILE A 121 3.63 -10.27 6.04
N LEU A 122 2.66 -9.36 5.86
CA LEU A 122 1.24 -9.70 5.81
C LEU A 122 0.91 -10.60 4.61
N LEU A 123 1.48 -10.30 3.44
CA LEU A 123 1.31 -11.13 2.24
C LEU A 123 1.91 -12.53 2.41
N MET A 124 3.07 -12.63 3.05
CA MET A 124 3.69 -13.93 3.35
C MET A 124 2.86 -14.79 4.30
N LYS A 125 2.08 -14.17 5.19
CA LYS A 125 1.16 -14.86 6.11
C LYS A 125 -0.20 -15.17 5.49
N ASN A 126 -0.49 -14.66 4.30
CA ASN A 126 -1.77 -14.86 3.63
C ASN A 126 -1.80 -16.21 2.91
N ASP A 127 -2.40 -17.22 3.54
CA ASP A 127 -2.59 -18.57 2.96
C ASP A 127 -3.84 -18.67 2.07
N LEU A 128 -4.59 -17.58 1.89
CA LEU A 128 -5.83 -17.60 1.09
C LEU A 128 -5.56 -18.01 -0.36
N GLU A 129 -4.46 -17.55 -0.92
CA GLU A 129 -4.07 -17.83 -2.31
C GLU A 129 -3.76 -19.31 -2.54
N LYS A 130 -3.22 -20.00 -1.55
CA LYS A 130 -2.95 -21.45 -1.61
C LYS A 130 -4.25 -22.27 -1.57
N ARG A 131 -5.26 -21.78 -0.86
CA ARG A 131 -6.57 -22.45 -0.73
C ARG A 131 -7.58 -22.03 -1.81
N TYR A 132 -7.24 -21.03 -2.61
CA TYR A 132 -8.13 -20.49 -3.63
C TYR A 132 -8.64 -21.53 -4.63
N PRO A 133 -7.80 -22.43 -5.20
CA PRO A 133 -8.28 -23.45 -6.13
C PRO A 133 -9.29 -24.42 -5.48
N GLU A 134 -9.14 -24.77 -4.20
CA GLU A 134 -10.07 -25.63 -3.46
C GLU A 134 -11.41 -24.90 -3.24
N ILE A 135 -11.36 -23.63 -2.89
CA ILE A 135 -12.54 -22.78 -2.68
C ILE A 135 -13.36 -22.67 -3.95
N MET A 136 -12.70 -22.41 -5.10
CA MET A 136 -13.36 -22.30 -6.39
C MET A 136 -13.99 -23.63 -6.84
N ALA A 137 -13.30 -24.76 -6.65
CA ALA A 137 -13.83 -26.07 -6.98
C ALA A 137 -15.10 -26.40 -6.18
N GLU A 138 -15.14 -26.03 -4.90
CA GLU A 138 -16.29 -26.25 -4.04
C GLU A 138 -17.46 -25.33 -4.40
N LEU A 139 -17.20 -24.05 -4.70
CA LEU A 139 -18.23 -23.12 -5.15
C LEU A 139 -18.86 -23.55 -6.49
N GLN A 140 -18.05 -24.02 -7.44
CA GLN A 140 -18.56 -24.55 -8.71
C GLN A 140 -19.43 -25.79 -8.52
N LYS A 141 -19.08 -26.70 -7.60
CA LYS A 141 -19.94 -27.84 -7.25
C LYS A 141 -21.27 -27.41 -6.67
N ARG A 142 -21.27 -26.39 -5.80
CA ARG A 142 -22.52 -25.84 -5.23
C ARG A 142 -23.41 -25.15 -6.26
N GLU A 143 -22.82 -24.48 -7.25
CA GLU A 143 -23.56 -23.86 -8.37
C GLU A 143 -24.15 -24.91 -9.31
N ALA A 144 -23.41 -25.98 -9.60
CA ALA A 144 -23.88 -27.09 -10.45
C ALA A 144 -24.98 -27.93 -9.79
N ALA A 145 -25.13 -27.88 -8.47
CA ALA A 145 -26.15 -28.60 -7.70
C ALA A 145 -27.44 -27.81 -7.48
N LYS A 146 -27.52 -26.56 -7.97
CA LYS A 146 -28.73 -25.71 -7.94
C LYS A 146 -29.50 -25.79 -9.23
#